data_b34d5183bd7f3c4256469894ca033751
#
_entry.id   b34d5183bd7f3c4256469894ca033751
#
_cell.length_a   1.000
_cell.length_b   1.000
_cell.length_c   1.000
_cell.angle_alpha   90.00
_cell.angle_beta   90.00
_cell.angle_gamma   90.00
#
_symmetry.space_group_name_H-M   'P 1'
#
loop_
_entity.id
_entity.type
_entity.pdbx_description
1 polymer ?
#
loop_
_entity_poly.entity_id
_entity_poly.type
_entity_poly.pdbx_seq_one_letter_code
_entity_poly.pdbx_strand_id
1 'polypeptide(L)'
;MKTPFSGGCACGAVRYECNAEPIDMFQCHCRDCQRASGGACSYVVVVPAKSFKLTQGSPRYHFTPSAAGFQHKRGFCAECGSRITGGENAEGTSPIVGINAASLDDPSWFRPRYNIFTADAQPWDYMDPALPKCEEYPPQTK
;
A
#
# COMPACT_ATOMS: atom_id res chain seq x y z
N MET A 1 7.08 15.17 -6.58
CA MET A 1 7.62 14.65 -5.33
C MET A 1 9.14 14.61 -5.38
N LYS A 2 9.78 14.60 -4.27
CA LYS A 2 11.25 14.56 -4.19
C LYS A 2 11.71 13.26 -3.55
N THR A 3 12.74 12.64 -4.12
CA THR A 3 13.46 11.55 -3.49
C THR A 3 14.72 12.10 -2.80
N PRO A 4 15.10 11.56 -1.64
CA PRO A 4 14.35 10.56 -0.87
C PRO A 4 13.10 11.15 -0.25
N PHE A 5 12.12 10.31 -0.01
CA PHE A 5 10.94 10.68 0.77
C PHE A 5 10.82 9.75 1.98
N SER A 6 10.07 10.18 2.97
CA SER A 6 9.95 9.44 4.23
C SER A 6 8.53 9.42 4.74
N GLY A 7 8.32 8.58 5.73
CA GLY A 7 7.04 8.46 6.40
C GLY A 7 7.15 7.57 7.63
N GLY A 8 6.01 7.22 8.19
CA GLY A 8 5.94 6.38 9.37
C GLY A 8 4.56 6.36 9.99
N CYS A 9 4.50 5.87 11.21
CA CYS A 9 3.26 5.74 11.96
C CYS A 9 2.92 7.02 12.74
N ALA A 10 1.70 7.08 13.26
CA ALA A 10 1.21 8.24 13.97
C ALA A 10 2.01 8.54 15.25
N CYS A 11 2.48 7.51 15.95
CA CYS A 11 3.21 7.71 17.22
C CYS A 11 4.72 7.90 17.03
N GLY A 12 5.23 7.72 15.82
CA GLY A 12 6.65 7.88 15.51
C GLY A 12 7.53 6.68 15.83
N ALA A 13 6.97 5.60 16.37
CA ALA A 13 7.74 4.41 16.72
C ALA A 13 8.34 3.71 15.48
N VAL A 14 7.65 3.79 14.35
CA VAL A 14 8.11 3.21 13.09
C VAL A 14 8.34 4.31 12.08
N ARG A 15 9.55 4.35 11.51
CA ARG A 15 9.90 5.33 10.48
C ARG A 15 10.57 4.62 9.31
N TYR A 16 10.36 5.16 8.11
CA TYR A 16 11.00 4.62 6.90
C TYR A 16 11.44 5.74 5.97
N GLU A 17 12.30 5.39 5.05
CA GLU A 17 12.76 6.25 3.98
C GLU A 17 12.79 5.46 2.68
N CYS A 18 12.49 6.11 1.56
CA CYS A 18 12.59 5.52 0.24
C CYS A 18 13.38 6.45 -0.67
N ASN A 19 14.36 5.91 -1.39
CA ASN A 19 15.25 6.69 -2.24
C ASN A 19 15.02 6.46 -3.75
N ALA A 20 13.85 5.97 -4.12
CA ALA A 20 13.48 5.77 -5.52
C ALA A 20 12.11 6.37 -5.83
N GLU A 21 11.89 6.72 -7.09
CA GLU A 21 10.58 7.12 -7.58
C GLU A 21 9.59 5.96 -7.48
N PRO A 22 8.31 6.23 -7.20
CA PRO A 22 7.30 5.17 -7.24
C PRO A 22 7.21 4.51 -8.62
N ILE A 23 7.06 3.20 -8.60
CA ILE A 23 6.81 2.41 -9.80
C ILE A 23 5.35 2.56 -10.22
N ASP A 24 4.45 2.63 -9.24
CA ASP A 24 3.01 2.68 -9.47
C ASP A 24 2.29 3.27 -8.27
N MET A 25 1.06 3.74 -8.49
CA MET A 25 0.17 4.25 -7.44
C MET A 25 -1.26 3.87 -7.80
N PHE A 26 -1.99 3.29 -6.85
CA PHE A 26 -3.35 2.84 -7.11
C PHE A 26 -4.19 2.75 -5.84
N GLN A 27 -5.48 2.51 -6.03
CA GLN A 27 -6.43 2.23 -4.95
C GLN A 27 -6.89 0.79 -5.07
N CYS A 28 -6.81 0.03 -3.98
CA CYS A 28 -7.23 -1.37 -3.94
C CYS A 28 -8.47 -1.52 -3.08
N HIS A 29 -9.55 -2.00 -3.69
CA HIS A 29 -10.87 -2.11 -3.06
C HIS A 29 -11.19 -3.52 -2.55
N CYS A 30 -10.21 -4.43 -2.47
CA CYS A 30 -10.47 -5.77 -1.96
C CYS A 30 -10.92 -5.75 -0.50
N ARG A 31 -11.64 -6.79 -0.07
CA ARG A 31 -12.17 -6.84 1.30
C ARG A 31 -11.07 -6.76 2.36
N ASP A 32 -9.92 -7.38 2.11
CA ASP A 32 -8.80 -7.30 3.05
C ASP A 32 -8.25 -5.88 3.17
N CYS A 33 -8.17 -5.14 2.06
CA CYS A 33 -7.78 -3.73 2.07
C CYS A 33 -8.81 -2.88 2.81
N GLN A 34 -10.10 -3.15 2.63
CA GLN A 34 -11.15 -2.45 3.38
C GLN A 34 -10.99 -2.66 4.88
N ARG A 35 -10.80 -3.90 5.31
CA ARG A 35 -10.61 -4.21 6.73
C ARG A 35 -9.32 -3.60 7.28
N ALA A 36 -8.24 -3.68 6.53
CA ALA A 36 -6.96 -3.15 6.97
C ALA A 36 -6.94 -1.63 7.10
N SER A 37 -7.63 -0.93 6.20
CA SER A 37 -7.66 0.54 6.20
C SER A 37 -8.76 1.12 7.06
N GLY A 38 -9.82 0.33 7.31
CA GLY A 38 -11.02 0.84 7.97
C GLY A 38 -11.87 1.72 7.07
N GLY A 39 -11.65 1.69 5.76
CA GLY A 39 -12.35 2.50 4.78
C GLY A 39 -12.69 1.73 3.52
N ALA A 40 -12.95 2.45 2.44
CA ALA A 40 -13.39 1.86 1.18
C ALA A 40 -12.28 1.11 0.44
N CYS A 41 -11.02 1.50 0.66
CA CYS A 41 -9.88 0.95 -0.08
C CYS A 41 -8.57 1.21 0.65
N SER A 42 -7.50 0.66 0.12
CA SER A 42 -6.14 1.04 0.48
C SER A 42 -5.57 1.93 -0.62
N TYR A 43 -4.85 2.96 -0.22
CA TYR A 43 -4.15 3.88 -1.12
C TYR A 43 -2.69 3.47 -1.13
N VAL A 44 -2.20 2.99 -2.27
CA VAL A 44 -0.93 2.27 -2.34
C VAL A 44 0.07 2.99 -3.24
N VAL A 45 1.27 3.20 -2.71
CA VAL A 45 2.45 3.66 -3.46
C VAL A 45 3.40 2.48 -3.59
N VAL A 46 3.66 2.03 -4.80
CA VAL A 46 4.54 0.89 -5.05
C VAL A 46 5.95 1.38 -5.32
N VAL A 47 6.92 0.85 -4.58
CA VAL A 47 8.34 1.19 -4.75
C VAL A 47 9.18 -0.07 -4.85
N PRO A 48 10.40 0.01 -5.42
CA PRO A 48 11.32 -1.13 -5.37
C PRO A 48 11.65 -1.47 -3.92
N ALA A 49 11.60 -2.76 -3.57
CA ALA A 49 11.87 -3.21 -2.21
C ALA A 49 13.28 -2.79 -1.74
N LYS A 50 14.26 -2.83 -2.63
CA LYS A 50 15.64 -2.43 -2.32
C LYS A 50 15.80 -0.96 -1.98
N SER A 51 14.82 -0.14 -2.33
CA SER A 51 14.83 1.32 -2.08
C SER A 51 14.08 1.72 -0.82
N PHE A 52 13.37 0.79 -0.21
CA PHE A 52 12.62 1.00 1.03
C PHE A 52 13.48 0.58 2.22
N LYS A 53 13.61 1.47 3.19
CA LYS A 53 14.44 1.21 4.37
C LYS A 53 13.73 1.68 5.63
N LEU A 54 13.66 0.80 6.62
CA LEU A 54 13.20 1.17 7.95
C LEU A 54 14.33 1.94 8.64
N THR A 55 14.05 3.15 9.08
CA THR A 55 15.03 4.01 9.75
C THR A 55 14.86 4.00 11.27
N GLN A 56 13.70 3.58 11.75
CA GLN A 56 13.43 3.45 13.18
C GLN A 56 12.32 2.43 13.40
N GLY A 57 12.51 1.57 14.39
CA GLY A 57 11.51 0.58 14.75
C GLY A 57 11.25 -0.44 13.66
N SER A 58 10.22 -1.24 13.88
CA SER A 58 9.83 -2.30 12.95
C SER A 58 8.32 -2.49 13.02
N PRO A 59 7.62 -2.64 11.88
CA PRO A 59 6.20 -2.97 11.90
C PRO A 59 5.98 -4.37 12.44
N ARG A 60 4.80 -4.59 13.00
CA ARG A 60 4.25 -5.93 13.16
C ARG A 60 3.53 -6.28 11.86
N TYR A 61 3.41 -7.56 11.54
CA TYR A 61 2.83 -7.98 10.27
C TYR A 61 1.62 -8.89 10.49
N HIS A 62 0.60 -8.67 9.68
CA HIS A 62 -0.56 -9.53 9.56
C HIS A 62 -0.57 -10.11 8.14
N PHE A 63 -0.92 -11.39 8.00
CA PHE A 63 -0.85 -12.09 6.72
C PHE A 63 -2.26 -12.42 6.22
N THR A 64 -2.53 -12.15 4.95
CA THR A 64 -3.80 -12.47 4.30
C THR A 64 -3.54 -13.21 2.99
N PRO A 65 -4.38 -14.21 2.64
CA PRO A 65 -4.21 -14.89 1.35
C PRO A 65 -4.48 -13.92 0.20
N SER A 66 -3.65 -13.96 -0.83
CA SER A 66 -3.86 -13.15 -2.03
C SER A 66 -4.54 -13.95 -3.13
N ALA A 67 -5.19 -13.24 -4.06
CA ALA A 67 -5.77 -13.86 -5.24
C ALA A 67 -4.70 -14.48 -6.15
N ALA A 68 -3.44 -14.05 -6.01
CA ALA A 68 -2.32 -14.57 -6.78
C ALA A 68 -1.71 -15.86 -6.17
N GLY A 69 -2.22 -16.32 -5.04
CA GLY A 69 -1.83 -17.61 -4.45
C GLY A 69 -0.71 -17.56 -3.42
N PHE A 70 -0.30 -16.38 -2.98
CA PHE A 70 0.67 -16.23 -1.91
C PHE A 70 0.05 -15.48 -0.72
N GLN A 71 0.76 -15.44 0.40
CA GLN A 71 0.32 -14.67 1.56
C GLN A 71 0.82 -13.22 1.44
N HIS A 72 -0.11 -12.25 1.46
CA HIS A 72 0.24 -10.84 1.57
C HIS A 72 0.72 -10.51 2.96
N LYS A 73 1.79 -9.75 3.04
CA LYS A 73 2.37 -9.26 4.29
C LYS A 73 1.93 -7.82 4.50
N ARG A 74 1.18 -7.58 5.58
CA ARG A 74 0.62 -6.26 5.87
C ARG A 74 1.26 -5.71 7.14
N GLY A 75 2.01 -4.61 7.01
CA GLY A 75 2.76 -4.02 8.10
C GLY A 75 1.99 -2.90 8.79
N PHE A 76 2.01 -2.91 10.12
CA PHE A 76 1.38 -1.89 10.95
C PHE A 76 2.19 -1.64 12.22
N CYS A 77 2.02 -0.47 12.82
CA CYS A 77 2.69 -0.16 14.07
C CYS A 77 2.00 -0.88 15.22
N ALA A 78 2.76 -1.65 16.01
CA ALA A 78 2.21 -2.37 17.16
C ALA A 78 1.73 -1.44 18.26
N GLU A 79 2.25 -0.22 18.34
CA GLU A 79 1.92 0.74 19.40
C GLU A 79 0.66 1.57 19.07
N CYS A 80 0.57 2.09 17.86
CA CYS A 80 -0.54 2.99 17.49
C CYS A 80 -1.49 2.44 16.44
N GLY A 81 -1.16 1.28 15.85
CA GLY A 81 -2.02 0.64 14.85
C GLY A 81 -1.96 1.24 13.45
N SER A 82 -1.16 2.27 13.21
CA SER A 82 -1.03 2.88 11.89
C SER A 82 -0.57 1.85 10.88
N ARG A 83 -1.28 1.78 9.76
CA ARG A 83 -0.90 0.91 8.66
C ARG A 83 0.22 1.53 7.86
N ILE A 84 1.25 0.75 7.50
CA ILE A 84 2.46 1.28 6.85
C ILE A 84 2.69 0.63 5.49
N THR A 85 2.79 -0.71 5.43
CA THR A 85 3.12 -1.41 4.20
C THR A 85 2.12 -2.49 3.85
N GLY A 86 2.20 -2.97 2.61
CA GLY A 86 1.40 -4.10 2.15
C GLY A 86 1.85 -4.56 0.78
N GLY A 87 1.25 -5.66 0.30
CA GLY A 87 1.50 -6.16 -1.05
C GLY A 87 2.74 -7.03 -1.21
N GLU A 88 3.58 -7.14 -0.21
CA GLU A 88 4.72 -8.05 -0.24
C GLU A 88 4.29 -9.48 0.02
N ASN A 89 5.10 -10.46 -0.39
CA ASN A 89 4.87 -11.84 -0.01
C ASN A 89 5.45 -12.11 1.39
N ALA A 90 4.93 -13.17 2.05
CA ALA A 90 5.35 -13.53 3.40
C ALA A 90 6.83 -13.94 3.48
N GLU A 91 7.38 -14.46 2.40
CA GLU A 91 8.76 -14.94 2.33
C GLU A 91 9.78 -13.80 2.30
N GLY A 92 9.33 -12.57 2.04
CA GLY A 92 10.23 -11.43 1.96
C GLY A 92 11.06 -11.37 0.69
N THR A 93 10.62 -12.04 -0.37
CA THR A 93 11.31 -12.10 -1.65
C THR A 93 10.70 -11.20 -2.72
N SER A 94 9.65 -10.46 -2.38
CA SER A 94 9.01 -9.55 -3.34
C SER A 94 9.98 -8.47 -3.79
N PRO A 95 10.05 -8.18 -5.10
CA PRO A 95 10.90 -7.11 -5.60
C PRO A 95 10.33 -5.71 -5.32
N ILE A 96 9.09 -5.64 -4.86
CA ILE A 96 8.39 -4.38 -4.59
C ILE A 96 7.80 -4.38 -3.19
N VAL A 97 7.54 -3.16 -2.70
CA VAL A 97 6.82 -2.90 -1.43
C VAL A 97 5.72 -1.91 -1.73
N GLY A 98 4.53 -2.16 -1.21
CA GLY A 98 3.44 -1.19 -1.21
C GLY A 98 3.49 -0.36 0.06
N ILE A 99 3.57 0.95 -0.08
CA ILE A 99 3.51 1.89 1.04
C ILE A 99 2.09 2.43 1.10
N ASN A 100 1.51 2.46 2.30
CA ASN A 100 0.22 3.12 2.51
C ASN A 100 0.43 4.63 2.34
N ALA A 101 -0.24 5.24 1.36
CA ALA A 101 -0.02 6.64 1.00
C ALA A 101 -0.20 7.59 2.19
N ALA A 102 -1.16 7.31 3.08
CA ALA A 102 -1.40 8.17 4.23
C ALA A 102 -0.29 8.12 5.28
N SER A 103 0.61 7.15 5.21
CA SER A 103 1.77 7.08 6.11
C SER A 103 2.94 7.96 5.67
N LEU A 104 2.88 8.54 4.47
CA LEU A 104 3.89 9.47 3.98
C LEU A 104 3.90 10.74 4.83
N ASP A 105 5.07 11.32 5.06
CA ASP A 105 5.16 12.61 5.76
C ASP A 105 4.47 13.72 4.97
N ASP A 106 4.59 13.69 3.67
CA ASP A 106 3.84 14.55 2.76
C ASP A 106 3.04 13.70 1.79
N PRO A 107 1.76 13.38 2.07
CA PRO A 107 0.96 12.55 1.18
C PRO A 107 0.34 13.31 0.01
N SER A 108 0.56 14.60 -0.09
CA SER A 108 -0.14 15.45 -1.07
C SER A 108 0.22 15.13 -2.52
N TRP A 109 1.36 14.48 -2.75
CA TRP A 109 1.79 14.13 -4.11
C TRP A 109 1.22 12.80 -4.61
N PHE A 110 0.49 12.06 -3.78
CA PHE A 110 -0.14 10.80 -4.20
C PHE A 110 -1.15 11.06 -5.31
N ARG A 111 -1.02 10.32 -6.41
CA ARG A 111 -1.93 10.41 -7.57
C ARG A 111 -2.22 9.00 -8.05
N PRO A 112 -3.33 8.39 -7.60
CA PRO A 112 -3.68 7.05 -8.06
C PRO A 112 -3.95 7.05 -9.56
N ARG A 113 -3.44 6.05 -10.25
CA ARG A 113 -3.59 5.93 -11.69
C ARG A 113 -4.79 5.07 -12.07
N TYR A 114 -5.27 4.22 -11.17
CA TYR A 114 -6.40 3.33 -11.43
C TYR A 114 -6.88 2.69 -10.11
N ASN A 115 -8.04 2.02 -10.23
CA ASN A 115 -8.65 1.27 -9.14
C ASN A 115 -8.56 -0.21 -9.46
N ILE A 116 -8.18 -1.04 -8.48
CA ILE A 116 -8.14 -2.49 -8.61
C ILE A 116 -9.06 -3.17 -7.61
N PHE A 117 -9.42 -4.41 -7.90
CA PHE A 117 -10.37 -5.20 -7.11
C PHE A 117 -11.70 -4.49 -6.94
N THR A 118 -12.16 -3.83 -8.01
CA THR A 118 -13.43 -3.09 -7.98
C THR A 118 -14.62 -4.03 -7.90
N ALA A 119 -14.45 -5.33 -8.21
CA ALA A 119 -15.50 -6.33 -8.02
C ALA A 119 -15.93 -6.44 -6.55
N ASP A 120 -15.03 -6.11 -5.61
CA ASP A 120 -15.29 -6.18 -4.18
C ASP A 120 -15.75 -4.84 -3.58
N ALA A 121 -15.82 -3.79 -4.39
CA ALA A 121 -16.15 -2.44 -3.91
C ALA A 121 -17.56 -2.38 -3.33
N GLN A 122 -17.73 -1.55 -2.31
CA GLN A 122 -19.01 -1.37 -1.65
C GLN A 122 -19.88 -0.35 -2.37
N PRO A 123 -21.20 -0.43 -2.23
CA PRO A 123 -22.10 0.55 -2.86
C PRO A 123 -21.88 1.99 -2.41
N TRP A 124 -21.34 2.19 -1.21
CA TRP A 124 -21.06 3.52 -0.64
C TRP A 124 -19.66 4.02 -0.98
N ASP A 125 -18.88 3.25 -1.74
CA ASP A 125 -17.53 3.62 -2.15
C ASP A 125 -17.59 4.51 -3.39
N TYR A 126 -17.10 5.73 -3.25
CA TYR A 126 -16.98 6.64 -4.40
C TYR A 126 -15.64 6.45 -5.09
N MET A 127 -15.67 6.20 -6.38
CA MET A 127 -14.46 6.12 -7.21
C MET A 127 -14.51 7.21 -8.27
N ASP A 128 -13.36 7.84 -8.51
CA ASP A 128 -13.24 8.86 -9.56
C ASP A 128 -13.57 8.22 -10.91
N PRO A 129 -14.61 8.72 -11.61
CA PRO A 129 -14.99 8.12 -12.89
C PRO A 129 -13.95 8.32 -14.00
N ALA A 130 -12.99 9.24 -13.81
CA ALA A 130 -11.91 9.46 -14.77
C ALA A 130 -10.81 8.38 -14.69
N LEU A 131 -10.78 7.59 -13.62
CA LEU A 131 -9.74 6.57 -13.46
C LEU A 131 -10.23 5.21 -13.95
N PRO A 132 -9.35 4.44 -14.64
CA PRO A 132 -9.67 3.07 -15.04
C PRO A 132 -10.01 2.19 -13.84
N LYS A 133 -10.90 1.23 -14.07
CA LYS A 133 -11.32 0.26 -13.06
C LYS A 133 -10.99 -1.15 -13.53
N CYS A 134 -10.30 -1.90 -12.66
CA CYS A 134 -9.97 -3.31 -12.90
C CYS A 134 -10.70 -4.16 -11.86
N GLU A 135 -11.38 -5.20 -12.29
CA GLU A 135 -12.15 -6.05 -11.39
C GLU A 135 -11.27 -6.79 -10.38
N GLU A 136 -10.04 -7.14 -10.80
CA GLU A 136 -9.02 -7.72 -9.93
C GLU A 136 -7.71 -6.98 -10.13
N TYR A 137 -6.63 -7.67 -10.48
CA TYR A 137 -5.36 -7.04 -10.78
C TYR A 137 -5.40 -6.33 -12.14
N PRO A 138 -4.56 -5.31 -12.35
CA PRO A 138 -4.48 -4.69 -13.67
C PRO A 138 -3.93 -5.68 -14.69
N PRO A 139 -4.27 -5.50 -15.99
CA PRO A 139 -3.70 -6.34 -17.04
C PRO A 139 -2.17 -6.28 -17.00
N GLN A 140 -1.53 -7.44 -17.22
CA GLN A 140 -0.08 -7.48 -17.30
C GLN A 140 0.38 -6.71 -18.53
N THR A 141 1.32 -5.80 -18.32
CA THR A 141 1.98 -5.10 -19.41
C THR A 141 3.09 -6.00 -19.92
N LYS A 142 3.06 -6.28 -21.19
CA LYS A 142 4.09 -7.11 -21.81
C LYS A 142 5.19 -6.26 -22.41
#